data_1f0a2542a25b647e961718b80eb255e4
#
_entry.id   1f0a2542a25b647e961718b80eb255e4
#
_cell.length_a   1.000
_cell.length_b   1.000
_cell.length_c   1.000
_cell.angle_alpha   90.00
_cell.angle_beta   90.00
_cell.angle_gamma   90.00
#
_symmetry.space_group_name_H-M   'P 1'
#
loop_
_entity.id
_entity.type
_entity.pdbx_description
1 polymer ?
#
loop_
_entity_poly.entity_id
_entity_poly.type
_entity_poly.pdbx_seq_one_letter_code
_entity_poly.pdbx_strand_id
1 'polypeptide(L)'
;QAEAQLGKTQLDVQRDTPLAKEKAIAQSQLDNEIQANLAAKAMVQADQATIEQAQINLEFTKVRSLIDGVAGIATGQVGNLVGPQSILTTVSQLDPIKAYFVVNEQQYLAFIQRNPTAAARERTEQHFQLELVLADGSTYPRKGKFYAVDRQVDIQTGAIRLAGLFPNPDNILRPGQYGRVRFVSYIRSNALLVPQKAITELQGVQQVAVVSGDNKVNVRPVKTGERVGAMWIVEDGLRPGERVVVEGVQKVRDGVTVKIIPPATQTQGN
;
A
#
# COMPACT_ATOMS: atom_id res chain seq x y z
N GLN A 1 -17.91 -48.60 21.16
CA GLN A 1 -17.63 -49.54 22.26
C GLN A 1 -17.47 -48.78 23.59
N ALA A 2 -16.70 -47.73 23.67
CA ALA A 2 -16.50 -46.91 24.86
C ALA A 2 -17.81 -46.31 25.42
N GLU A 3 -18.68 -45.77 24.55
CA GLU A 3 -19.99 -45.27 24.94
C GLU A 3 -20.90 -46.34 25.57
N ALA A 4 -20.89 -47.57 25.05
CA ALA A 4 -21.65 -48.66 25.62
C ALA A 4 -21.14 -49.04 27.01
N GLN A 5 -19.82 -49.03 27.23
CA GLN A 5 -19.20 -49.27 28.54
C GLN A 5 -19.54 -48.12 29.51
N LEU A 6 -19.49 -46.88 29.09
CA LEU A 6 -19.96 -45.74 29.89
C LEU A 6 -21.40 -45.85 30.29
N GLY A 7 -22.30 -46.22 29.36
CA GLY A 7 -23.72 -46.44 29.66
C GLY A 7 -23.92 -47.52 30.70
N LYS A 8 -23.18 -48.66 30.62
CA LYS A 8 -23.24 -49.74 31.63
C LYS A 8 -22.83 -49.23 33.00
N THR A 9 -21.61 -48.65 33.12
CA THR A 9 -21.09 -48.15 34.40
C THR A 9 -21.96 -47.05 35.00
N GLN A 10 -22.60 -46.22 34.18
CA GLN A 10 -23.51 -45.19 34.64
C GLN A 10 -24.79 -45.79 35.25
N LEU A 11 -25.33 -46.85 34.64
CA LEU A 11 -26.49 -47.60 35.20
C LEU A 11 -26.10 -48.29 36.52
N ASP A 12 -24.91 -48.87 36.62
CA ASP A 12 -24.46 -49.50 37.84
C ASP A 12 -24.36 -48.49 38.98
N VAL A 13 -23.76 -47.31 38.76
CA VAL A 13 -23.70 -46.20 39.74
C VAL A 13 -25.10 -45.74 40.16
N GLN A 14 -26.01 -45.60 39.18
CA GLN A 14 -27.41 -45.16 39.45
C GLN A 14 -28.13 -46.18 40.32
N ARG A 15 -27.96 -47.48 40.08
CA ARG A 15 -28.57 -48.54 40.84
C ARG A 15 -27.99 -48.66 42.26
N ASP A 16 -26.66 -48.56 42.38
CA ASP A 16 -25.93 -48.81 43.64
C ASP A 16 -25.94 -47.61 44.60
N THR A 17 -26.15 -46.41 44.09
CA THR A 17 -26.26 -45.17 44.90
C THR A 17 -27.37 -45.24 45.97
N PRO A 18 -28.64 -45.60 45.68
CA PRO A 18 -29.68 -45.74 46.70
C PRO A 18 -29.42 -46.92 47.67
N LEU A 19 -28.88 -48.03 47.14
CA LEU A 19 -28.55 -49.20 47.98
C LEU A 19 -27.45 -48.91 49.02
N ALA A 20 -26.47 -48.14 48.70
CA ALA A 20 -25.45 -47.68 49.63
C ALA A 20 -26.02 -46.74 50.71
N LYS A 21 -26.95 -45.85 50.34
CA LYS A 21 -27.67 -44.97 51.28
C LYS A 21 -28.48 -45.76 52.31
N GLU A 22 -29.11 -46.87 51.89
CA GLU A 22 -29.87 -47.76 52.72
C GLU A 22 -28.98 -48.76 53.47
N LYS A 23 -27.62 -48.71 53.34
CA LYS A 23 -26.63 -49.60 53.87
C LYS A 23 -26.83 -51.07 53.42
N ALA A 24 -27.49 -51.27 52.26
CA ALA A 24 -27.67 -52.60 51.67
C ALA A 24 -26.38 -53.12 50.98
N ILE A 25 -25.48 -52.20 50.57
CA ILE A 25 -24.14 -52.51 50.03
C ILE A 25 -23.08 -51.69 50.74
N ALA A 26 -21.81 -52.13 50.64
CA ALA A 26 -20.67 -51.43 51.22
C ALA A 26 -20.38 -50.14 50.47
N GLN A 27 -20.04 -49.07 51.21
CA GLN A 27 -19.65 -47.78 50.58
C GLN A 27 -18.48 -47.96 49.59
N SER A 28 -17.53 -48.84 49.92
CA SER A 28 -16.39 -49.14 49.04
C SER A 28 -16.80 -49.75 47.70
N GLN A 29 -17.94 -50.44 47.64
CA GLN A 29 -18.48 -50.97 46.38
C GLN A 29 -18.98 -49.81 45.50
N LEU A 30 -19.78 -48.88 46.04
CA LEU A 30 -20.22 -47.69 45.31
C LEU A 30 -19.07 -46.84 44.83
N ASP A 31 -18.04 -46.65 45.68
CA ASP A 31 -16.83 -45.86 45.30
C ASP A 31 -16.09 -46.51 44.12
N ASN A 32 -16.01 -47.86 44.07
CA ASN A 32 -15.43 -48.57 42.93
C ASN A 32 -16.28 -48.36 41.63
N GLU A 33 -17.59 -48.41 41.72
CA GLU A 33 -18.45 -48.16 40.54
C GLU A 33 -18.35 -46.73 40.06
N ILE A 34 -18.24 -45.75 40.95
CA ILE A 34 -17.98 -44.35 40.60
C ILE A 34 -16.64 -44.21 39.86
N GLN A 35 -15.56 -44.84 40.37
CA GLN A 35 -14.25 -44.83 39.72
C GLN A 35 -14.28 -45.50 38.33
N ALA A 36 -15.01 -46.64 38.21
CA ALA A 36 -15.20 -47.33 36.95
C ALA A 36 -15.97 -46.43 35.93
N ASN A 37 -16.96 -45.69 36.38
CA ASN A 37 -17.72 -44.74 35.53
C ASN A 37 -16.84 -43.58 35.10
N LEU A 38 -16.02 -43.00 35.99
CA LEU A 38 -15.08 -41.94 35.64
C LEU A 38 -14.04 -42.42 34.63
N ALA A 39 -13.52 -43.62 34.78
CA ALA A 39 -12.59 -44.23 33.82
C ALA A 39 -13.24 -44.46 32.46
N ALA A 40 -14.49 -44.96 32.42
CA ALA A 40 -15.23 -45.11 31.17
C ALA A 40 -15.50 -43.79 30.50
N LYS A 41 -15.82 -42.74 31.25
CA LYS A 41 -16.00 -41.39 30.74
C LYS A 41 -14.73 -40.81 30.11
N ALA A 42 -13.59 -41.02 30.80
CA ALA A 42 -12.29 -40.59 30.25
C ALA A 42 -11.94 -41.34 28.97
N MET A 43 -12.30 -42.63 28.86
CA MET A 43 -12.09 -43.41 27.65
C MET A 43 -12.90 -42.87 26.46
N VAL A 44 -14.17 -42.52 26.67
CA VAL A 44 -15.00 -41.86 25.62
C VAL A 44 -14.36 -40.54 25.16
N GLN A 45 -13.86 -39.73 26.09
CA GLN A 45 -13.19 -38.48 25.72
C GLN A 45 -11.91 -38.72 24.90
N ALA A 46 -11.13 -39.73 25.26
CA ALA A 46 -9.91 -40.09 24.52
C ALA A 46 -10.24 -40.57 23.10
N ASP A 47 -11.27 -41.41 22.94
CA ASP A 47 -11.72 -41.88 21.62
C ASP A 47 -12.27 -40.75 20.79
N GLN A 48 -13.01 -39.80 21.37
CA GLN A 48 -13.50 -38.60 20.70
C GLN A 48 -12.35 -37.72 20.16
N ALA A 49 -11.30 -37.50 21.00
CA ALA A 49 -10.11 -36.78 20.56
C ALA A 49 -9.39 -37.48 19.39
N THR A 50 -9.38 -38.82 19.40
CA THR A 50 -8.81 -39.63 18.31
C THR A 50 -9.60 -39.43 16.99
N ILE A 51 -10.94 -39.39 17.09
CA ILE A 51 -11.81 -39.13 15.96
C ILE A 51 -11.55 -37.72 15.39
N GLU A 52 -11.49 -36.71 16.25
CA GLU A 52 -11.19 -35.33 15.85
C GLU A 52 -9.85 -35.24 15.12
N GLN A 53 -8.83 -35.89 15.64
CA GLN A 53 -7.51 -35.93 14.98
C GLN A 53 -7.57 -36.59 13.61
N ALA A 54 -8.34 -37.68 13.46
CA ALA A 54 -8.53 -38.34 12.16
C ALA A 54 -9.31 -37.45 11.18
N GLN A 55 -10.31 -36.70 11.65
CA GLN A 55 -11.07 -35.74 10.84
C GLN A 55 -10.17 -34.59 10.34
N ILE A 56 -9.36 -34.01 11.22
CA ILE A 56 -8.38 -32.98 10.86
C ILE A 56 -7.43 -33.50 9.78
N ASN A 57 -6.92 -34.71 9.92
CA ASN A 57 -6.04 -35.34 8.93
C ASN A 57 -6.75 -35.52 7.56
N LEU A 58 -8.04 -35.88 7.60
CA LEU A 58 -8.85 -35.99 6.39
C LEU A 58 -9.10 -34.61 5.75
N GLU A 59 -9.33 -33.57 6.56
CA GLU A 59 -9.50 -32.21 6.04
C GLU A 59 -8.24 -31.71 5.33
N PHE A 60 -7.05 -32.00 5.84
CA PHE A 60 -5.78 -31.65 5.20
C PHE A 60 -5.58 -32.29 3.82
N THR A 61 -6.30 -33.36 3.49
CA THR A 61 -6.28 -33.91 2.13
C THR A 61 -7.04 -33.04 1.13
N LYS A 62 -7.86 -32.10 1.59
CA LYS A 62 -8.64 -31.16 0.76
C LYS A 62 -8.03 -29.76 0.86
N VAL A 63 -7.04 -29.48 0.00
CA VAL A 63 -6.39 -28.19 -0.02
C VAL A 63 -7.31 -27.13 -0.62
N ARG A 64 -7.62 -26.09 0.15
CA ARG A 64 -8.48 -24.98 -0.26
C ARG A 64 -7.74 -23.66 -0.10
N SER A 65 -8.04 -22.69 -0.96
CA SER A 65 -7.58 -21.31 -0.77
C SER A 65 -8.24 -20.69 0.45
N LEU A 66 -7.45 -19.96 1.26
CA LEU A 66 -7.94 -19.17 2.40
C LEU A 66 -8.35 -17.75 1.99
N ILE A 67 -8.08 -17.34 0.76
CA ILE A 67 -8.40 -16.03 0.22
C ILE A 67 -9.15 -16.16 -1.10
N ASP A 68 -10.02 -15.20 -1.40
CA ASP A 68 -10.60 -15.03 -2.71
C ASP A 68 -9.56 -14.45 -3.67
N GLY A 69 -9.46 -15.01 -4.87
CA GLY A 69 -8.46 -14.56 -5.83
C GLY A 69 -8.34 -15.44 -7.05
N VAL A 70 -7.33 -15.16 -7.86
CA VAL A 70 -7.02 -15.93 -9.07
C VAL A 70 -5.87 -16.89 -8.78
N ALA A 71 -6.13 -18.17 -9.03
CA ALA A 71 -5.10 -19.19 -8.92
C ALA A 71 -4.14 -19.11 -10.13
N GLY A 72 -2.87 -19.24 -9.84
CA GLY A 72 -1.84 -19.39 -10.84
C GLY A 72 -1.86 -20.77 -11.49
N ILE A 73 -0.90 -21.03 -12.38
CA ILE A 73 -0.72 -22.35 -12.99
C ILE A 73 -0.32 -23.34 -11.89
N ALA A 74 -1.02 -24.48 -11.82
CA ALA A 74 -0.68 -25.53 -10.88
C ALA A 74 0.72 -26.10 -11.21
N THR A 75 1.56 -26.21 -10.19
CA THR A 75 2.90 -26.82 -10.30
C THR A 75 2.87 -28.33 -10.08
N GLY A 76 1.85 -28.79 -9.34
CA GLY A 76 1.61 -30.22 -9.11
C GLY A 76 0.71 -30.83 -10.18
N GLN A 77 1.06 -32.02 -10.67
CA GLN A 77 0.22 -32.78 -11.58
C GLN A 77 -0.43 -33.96 -10.85
N VAL A 78 -1.56 -34.44 -11.40
CA VAL A 78 -2.23 -35.62 -10.87
C VAL A 78 -1.27 -36.82 -10.94
N GLY A 79 -1.12 -37.51 -9.81
CA GLY A 79 -0.15 -38.62 -9.66
C GLY A 79 1.15 -38.21 -8.95
N ASN A 80 1.42 -36.93 -8.75
CA ASN A 80 2.60 -36.53 -7.99
C ASN A 80 2.39 -36.77 -6.48
N LEU A 81 3.45 -37.22 -5.83
CA LEU A 81 3.49 -37.28 -4.36
C LEU A 81 3.58 -35.85 -3.82
N VAL A 82 2.66 -35.49 -2.93
CA VAL A 82 2.63 -34.19 -2.27
C VAL A 82 2.71 -34.34 -0.75
N GLY A 83 3.30 -33.39 -0.08
CA GLY A 83 3.45 -33.35 1.36
C GLY A 83 3.26 -31.91 1.91
N PRO A 84 3.44 -31.72 3.22
CA PRO A 84 3.20 -30.43 3.88
C PRO A 84 4.00 -29.24 3.31
N GLN A 85 5.13 -29.51 2.67
CA GLN A 85 6.00 -28.47 2.06
C GLN A 85 5.75 -28.29 0.56
N SER A 86 4.80 -29.03 -0.02
CA SER A 86 4.53 -28.97 -1.46
C SER A 86 3.66 -27.76 -1.78
N ILE A 87 4.14 -26.90 -2.68
CA ILE A 87 3.36 -25.78 -3.22
C ILE A 87 2.60 -26.28 -4.44
N LEU A 88 1.28 -26.32 -4.39
CA LEU A 88 0.43 -26.77 -5.49
C LEU A 88 0.15 -25.65 -6.49
N THR A 89 -0.17 -24.46 -5.98
CA THR A 89 -0.37 -23.23 -6.75
C THR A 89 -0.27 -22.04 -5.83
N THR A 90 -0.25 -20.84 -6.41
CA THR A 90 -0.32 -19.58 -5.67
C THR A 90 -1.64 -18.90 -6.01
N VAL A 91 -2.39 -18.47 -5.00
CA VAL A 91 -3.60 -17.66 -5.18
C VAL A 91 -3.27 -16.21 -4.87
N SER A 92 -3.62 -15.30 -5.77
CA SER A 92 -3.37 -13.87 -5.63
C SER A 92 -4.69 -13.10 -5.70
N GLN A 93 -4.91 -12.22 -4.74
CA GLN A 93 -5.99 -11.24 -4.81
C GLN A 93 -5.56 -10.15 -5.79
N LEU A 94 -6.24 -10.06 -6.94
CA LEU A 94 -5.90 -9.13 -8.01
C LEU A 94 -6.75 -7.86 -7.99
N ASP A 95 -7.88 -7.84 -7.30
CA ASP A 95 -8.75 -6.68 -7.15
C ASP A 95 -9.13 -6.47 -5.67
N PRO A 96 -8.74 -5.34 -5.06
CA PRO A 96 -7.78 -4.36 -5.56
C PRO A 96 -6.33 -4.88 -5.57
N ILE A 97 -5.53 -4.45 -6.54
CA ILE A 97 -4.11 -4.79 -6.62
C ILE A 97 -3.25 -3.75 -5.88
N LYS A 98 -2.20 -4.21 -5.21
CA LYS A 98 -1.22 -3.35 -4.54
C LYS A 98 -0.08 -2.99 -5.48
N ALA A 99 0.19 -1.69 -5.63
CA ALA A 99 1.37 -1.19 -6.30
C ALA A 99 2.33 -0.60 -5.26
N TYR A 100 3.58 -1.07 -5.27
CA TYR A 100 4.63 -0.54 -4.41
C TYR A 100 5.48 0.45 -5.19
N PHE A 101 5.75 1.60 -4.59
CA PHE A 101 6.61 2.62 -5.17
C PHE A 101 7.45 3.25 -4.05
N VAL A 102 8.48 3.98 -4.44
CA VAL A 102 9.41 4.57 -3.48
C VAL A 102 9.45 6.08 -3.61
N VAL A 103 9.65 6.75 -2.49
CA VAL A 103 9.98 8.18 -2.42
C VAL A 103 11.30 8.34 -1.68
N ASN A 104 12.07 9.38 -2.00
CA ASN A 104 13.29 9.65 -1.27
C ASN A 104 12.99 10.30 0.10
N GLU A 105 13.93 10.19 1.02
CA GLU A 105 13.82 10.72 2.38
C GLU A 105 13.54 12.24 2.40
N GLN A 106 14.14 13.00 1.49
CA GLN A 106 13.94 14.46 1.41
C GLN A 106 12.50 14.82 1.07
N GLN A 107 11.89 14.10 0.11
CA GLN A 107 10.48 14.29 -0.23
C GLN A 107 9.55 13.93 0.94
N TYR A 108 9.88 12.85 1.64
CA TYR A 108 9.15 12.43 2.84
C TYR A 108 9.25 13.49 3.95
N LEU A 109 10.45 13.98 4.27
CA LEU A 109 10.65 15.03 5.28
C LEU A 109 9.93 16.32 4.91
N ALA A 110 9.95 16.72 3.63
CA ALA A 110 9.19 17.88 3.17
C ALA A 110 7.68 17.69 3.34
N PHE A 111 7.16 16.48 3.13
CA PHE A 111 5.76 16.14 3.40
C PHE A 111 5.44 16.25 4.91
N ILE A 112 6.30 15.72 5.79
CA ILE A 112 6.14 15.81 7.25
C ILE A 112 6.14 17.27 7.72
N GLN A 113 7.07 18.09 7.22
CA GLN A 113 7.14 19.52 7.58
C GLN A 113 5.86 20.28 7.19
N ARG A 114 5.26 19.96 6.04
CA ARG A 114 3.98 20.55 5.60
C ARG A 114 2.79 20.03 6.40
N ASN A 115 2.87 18.82 6.94
CA ASN A 115 1.81 18.14 7.68
C ASN A 115 2.32 17.69 9.06
N PRO A 116 2.52 18.62 10.00
CA PRO A 116 3.24 18.33 11.25
C PRO A 116 2.51 17.38 12.19
N THR A 117 1.18 17.32 12.12
CA THR A 117 0.38 16.44 12.97
C THR A 117 0.01 15.13 12.24
N ALA A 118 -0.16 14.05 13.00
CA ALA A 118 -0.62 12.76 12.45
C ALA A 118 -1.96 12.90 11.73
N ALA A 119 -2.91 13.63 12.32
CA ALA A 119 -4.22 13.87 11.70
C ALA A 119 -4.13 14.68 10.39
N ALA A 120 -3.18 15.63 10.27
CA ALA A 120 -2.96 16.36 9.03
C ALA A 120 -2.39 15.44 7.93
N ARG A 121 -1.44 14.57 8.30
CA ARG A 121 -0.87 13.59 7.38
C ARG A 121 -1.94 12.64 6.85
N GLU A 122 -2.71 12.04 7.73
CA GLU A 122 -3.79 11.12 7.37
C GLU A 122 -4.82 11.76 6.42
N ARG A 123 -5.26 12.99 6.72
CA ARG A 123 -6.17 13.73 5.83
C ARG A 123 -5.58 13.96 4.46
N THR A 124 -4.31 14.34 4.38
CA THR A 124 -3.63 14.58 3.10
C THR A 124 -3.47 13.26 2.32
N GLU A 125 -3.07 12.18 2.98
CA GLU A 125 -2.92 10.85 2.40
C GLU A 125 -4.23 10.31 1.81
N GLN A 126 -5.35 10.52 2.49
CA GLN A 126 -6.69 10.13 2.00
C GLN A 126 -7.11 10.85 0.71
N HIS A 127 -6.56 12.06 0.46
CA HIS A 127 -6.83 12.84 -0.73
C HIS A 127 -5.89 12.53 -1.90
N PHE A 128 -4.82 11.76 -1.67
CA PHE A 128 -3.92 11.39 -2.76
C PHE A 128 -4.62 10.50 -3.77
N GLN A 129 -4.71 11.01 -4.99
CA GLN A 129 -5.10 10.25 -6.16
C GLN A 129 -3.83 9.78 -6.87
N LEU A 130 -3.66 8.46 -6.91
CA LEU A 130 -2.51 7.84 -7.56
C LEU A 130 -2.85 7.49 -9.00
N GLU A 131 -2.00 7.88 -9.94
CA GLU A 131 -2.06 7.46 -11.33
C GLU A 131 -0.96 6.45 -11.58
N LEU A 132 -1.29 5.35 -12.28
CA LEU A 132 -0.33 4.32 -12.62
C LEU A 132 -0.01 4.42 -14.11
N VAL A 133 1.26 4.66 -14.42
CA VAL A 133 1.80 4.61 -15.79
C VAL A 133 2.41 3.24 -16.00
N LEU A 134 1.91 2.53 -17.00
CA LEU A 134 2.32 1.17 -17.34
C LEU A 134 3.68 1.15 -18.06
N ALA A 135 4.22 -0.03 -18.28
CA ALA A 135 5.52 -0.21 -18.92
C ALA A 135 5.58 0.30 -20.37
N ASP A 136 4.45 0.30 -21.07
CA ASP A 136 4.29 0.83 -22.43
C ASP A 136 4.14 2.36 -22.50
N GLY A 137 4.12 3.04 -21.33
CA GLY A 137 3.91 4.47 -21.20
C GLY A 137 2.45 4.91 -21.14
N SER A 138 1.51 4.00 -21.34
CA SER A 138 0.08 4.30 -21.18
C SER A 138 -0.29 4.53 -19.71
N THR A 139 -1.31 5.36 -19.47
CA THR A 139 -1.82 5.60 -18.12
C THR A 139 -2.99 4.66 -17.87
N TYR A 140 -2.92 3.92 -16.77
CA TYR A 140 -4.01 3.05 -16.32
C TYR A 140 -5.27 3.89 -16.04
N PRO A 141 -6.45 3.52 -16.58
CA PRO A 141 -7.62 4.40 -16.57
C PRO A 141 -8.24 4.60 -15.17
N ARG A 142 -7.96 3.71 -14.23
CA ARG A 142 -8.50 3.79 -12.88
C ARG A 142 -7.46 4.35 -11.91
N LYS A 143 -7.87 5.36 -11.14
CA LYS A 143 -7.01 5.96 -10.13
C LYS A 143 -6.93 5.08 -8.90
N GLY A 144 -5.73 5.01 -8.33
CA GLY A 144 -5.48 4.33 -7.07
C GLY A 144 -5.61 5.28 -5.88
N LYS A 145 -5.69 4.67 -4.71
CA LYS A 145 -5.68 5.35 -3.41
C LYS A 145 -4.42 4.99 -2.65
N PHE A 146 -3.95 5.92 -1.84
CA PHE A 146 -2.88 5.65 -0.90
C PHE A 146 -3.33 4.58 0.12
N TYR A 147 -2.43 3.67 0.47
CA TYR A 147 -2.73 2.56 1.37
C TYR A 147 -1.85 2.57 2.61
N ALA A 148 -0.53 2.62 2.45
CA ALA A 148 0.40 2.56 3.58
C ALA A 148 1.79 3.10 3.22
N VAL A 149 2.53 3.52 4.25
CA VAL A 149 3.96 3.83 4.22
C VAL A 149 4.70 2.76 5.02
N ASP A 150 5.83 2.30 4.51
CA ASP A 150 6.71 1.42 5.27
C ASP A 150 7.32 2.21 6.45
N ARG A 151 7.52 1.52 7.58
CA ARG A 151 8.11 2.12 8.77
C ARG A 151 9.62 2.37 8.64
N GLN A 152 10.25 1.65 7.74
CA GLN A 152 11.70 1.66 7.59
C GLN A 152 12.11 2.39 6.32
N VAL A 153 13.20 3.15 6.44
CA VAL A 153 13.94 3.67 5.30
C VAL A 153 14.90 2.58 4.85
N ASP A 154 14.96 2.32 3.57
CA ASP A 154 15.96 1.43 3.00
C ASP A 154 17.33 2.11 3.11
N ILE A 155 18.21 1.51 3.91
CA ILE A 155 19.53 2.08 4.25
C ILE A 155 20.44 2.20 3.01
N GLN A 156 20.26 1.33 2.01
CA GLN A 156 21.10 1.32 0.82
C GLN A 156 20.71 2.41 -0.17
N THR A 157 19.44 2.73 -0.26
CA THR A 157 18.89 3.65 -1.27
C THR A 157 18.42 4.98 -0.70
N GLY A 158 18.28 5.11 0.63
CA GLY A 158 17.67 6.27 1.28
C GLY A 158 16.21 6.49 0.88
N ALA A 159 15.53 5.43 0.47
CA ALA A 159 14.17 5.49 -0.02
C ALA A 159 13.18 4.86 0.97
N ILE A 160 11.97 5.39 0.98
CA ILE A 160 10.85 4.89 1.77
C ILE A 160 9.85 4.24 0.81
N ARG A 161 9.45 3.01 1.12
CA ARG A 161 8.47 2.28 0.32
C ARG A 161 7.06 2.68 0.71
N LEU A 162 6.25 2.99 -0.29
CA LEU A 162 4.84 3.26 -0.17
C LEU A 162 4.03 2.21 -0.92
N ALA A 163 2.79 2.04 -0.51
CA ALA A 163 1.84 1.16 -1.18
C ALA A 163 0.59 1.94 -1.58
N GLY A 164 0.12 1.72 -2.80
CA GLY A 164 -1.16 2.19 -3.31
C GLY A 164 -2.05 1.03 -3.69
N LEU A 165 -3.36 1.19 -3.52
CA LEU A 165 -4.37 0.24 -3.96
C LEU A 165 -5.02 0.75 -5.25
N PHE A 166 -5.04 -0.08 -6.27
CA PHE A 166 -5.67 0.21 -7.57
C PHE A 166 -6.81 -0.77 -7.83
N PRO A 167 -8.03 -0.29 -8.15
CA PRO A 167 -9.11 -1.16 -8.61
C PRO A 167 -8.69 -1.87 -9.90
N ASN A 168 -8.89 -3.18 -9.97
CA ASN A 168 -8.46 -4.01 -11.10
C ASN A 168 -9.51 -5.08 -11.48
N PRO A 169 -10.79 -4.69 -11.68
CA PRO A 169 -11.85 -5.65 -11.93
C PRO A 169 -11.67 -6.45 -13.21
N ASP A 170 -10.97 -5.87 -14.20
CA ASP A 170 -10.72 -6.51 -15.49
C ASP A 170 -9.44 -7.37 -15.49
N ASN A 171 -8.76 -7.51 -14.34
CA ASN A 171 -7.51 -8.26 -14.15
C ASN A 171 -6.41 -7.91 -15.17
N ILE A 172 -6.35 -6.64 -15.62
CA ILE A 172 -5.34 -6.13 -16.55
C ILE A 172 -3.98 -6.05 -15.86
N LEU A 173 -3.99 -5.58 -14.61
CA LEU A 173 -2.78 -5.50 -13.80
C LEU A 173 -2.48 -6.87 -13.18
N ARG A 174 -1.22 -7.27 -13.23
CA ARG A 174 -0.75 -8.56 -12.70
C ARG A 174 0.41 -8.37 -11.73
N PRO A 175 0.53 -9.20 -10.69
CA PRO A 175 1.70 -9.18 -9.82
C PRO A 175 3.00 -9.34 -10.61
N GLY A 176 4.03 -8.59 -10.23
CA GLY A 176 5.34 -8.61 -10.90
C GLY A 176 5.46 -7.68 -12.10
N GLN A 177 4.39 -6.99 -12.53
CA GLN A 177 4.50 -5.96 -13.55
C GLN A 177 5.23 -4.73 -13.02
N TYR A 178 6.03 -4.11 -13.89
CA TYR A 178 6.64 -2.81 -13.64
C TYR A 178 5.68 -1.68 -14.04
N GLY A 179 5.62 -0.65 -13.20
CA GLY A 179 4.87 0.56 -13.48
C GLY A 179 5.48 1.74 -12.74
N ARG A 180 5.05 2.93 -13.08
CA ARG A 180 5.45 4.18 -12.44
C ARG A 180 4.22 4.84 -11.83
N VAL A 181 4.26 5.07 -10.52
CA VAL A 181 3.17 5.78 -9.84
C VAL A 181 3.45 7.28 -9.93
N ARG A 182 2.44 8.03 -10.33
CA ARG A 182 2.42 9.49 -10.39
C ARG A 182 1.33 10.00 -9.45
N PHE A 183 1.64 11.00 -8.65
CA PHE A 183 0.67 11.67 -7.78
C PHE A 183 1.05 13.12 -7.54
N VAL A 184 0.04 13.93 -7.22
CA VAL A 184 0.24 15.33 -6.85
C VAL A 184 0.41 15.39 -5.34
N SER A 185 1.62 15.71 -4.88
CA SER A 185 1.95 15.78 -3.45
C SER A 185 1.46 17.08 -2.78
N TYR A 186 1.37 18.17 -3.53
CA TYR A 186 0.77 19.43 -3.08
C TYR A 186 0.49 20.36 -4.26
N ILE A 187 -0.41 21.29 -4.06
CA ILE A 187 -0.73 22.36 -5.01
C ILE A 187 -0.28 23.69 -4.39
N ARG A 188 0.61 24.39 -5.06
CA ARG A 188 1.04 25.73 -4.67
C ARG A 188 0.19 26.76 -5.42
N SER A 189 -0.77 27.36 -4.72
CA SER A 189 -1.58 28.43 -5.28
C SER A 189 -0.74 29.69 -5.47
N ASN A 190 -1.03 30.45 -6.54
CA ASN A 190 -0.35 31.71 -6.84
C ASN A 190 1.16 31.64 -7.04
N ALA A 191 1.69 30.52 -7.50
CA ALA A 191 3.09 30.39 -7.86
C ALA A 191 3.39 31.19 -9.13
N LEU A 192 4.43 32.04 -9.10
CA LEU A 192 4.93 32.72 -10.30
C LEU A 192 5.77 31.73 -11.11
N LEU A 193 5.31 31.39 -12.29
CA LEU A 193 5.99 30.48 -13.19
C LEU A 193 6.70 31.25 -14.30
N VAL A 194 7.97 31.00 -14.49
CA VAL A 194 8.81 31.61 -15.52
C VAL A 194 9.46 30.52 -16.37
N PRO A 195 9.42 30.62 -17.72
CA PRO A 195 10.12 29.67 -18.58
C PRO A 195 11.60 29.57 -18.23
N GLN A 196 12.14 28.36 -18.21
CA GLN A 196 13.55 28.12 -17.90
C GLN A 196 14.50 28.97 -18.77
N LYS A 197 14.14 29.19 -20.02
CA LYS A 197 14.90 30.00 -20.98
C LYS A 197 15.02 31.48 -20.60
N ALA A 198 14.15 32.00 -19.74
CA ALA A 198 14.18 33.39 -19.29
C ALA A 198 15.12 33.62 -18.09
N ILE A 199 15.58 32.54 -17.45
CA ILE A 199 16.47 32.63 -16.29
C ILE A 199 17.90 32.44 -16.78
N THR A 200 18.74 33.43 -16.47
CA THR A 200 20.18 33.39 -16.71
C THR A 200 20.92 33.30 -15.38
N GLU A 201 22.03 32.61 -15.40
CA GLU A 201 22.90 32.52 -14.23
C GLU A 201 24.22 33.28 -14.53
N LEU A 202 24.51 34.23 -13.68
CA LEU A 202 25.76 34.98 -13.74
C LEU A 202 26.44 34.95 -12.38
N GLN A 203 27.65 34.38 -12.33
CA GLN A 203 28.46 34.25 -11.10
C GLN A 203 27.72 33.57 -9.93
N GLY A 204 26.90 32.52 -10.25
CA GLY A 204 26.10 31.80 -9.25
C GLY A 204 24.81 32.50 -8.83
N VAL A 205 24.48 33.68 -9.39
CA VAL A 205 23.25 34.41 -9.13
C VAL A 205 22.28 34.24 -10.30
N GLN A 206 21.09 33.75 -10.01
CA GLN A 206 20.04 33.63 -11.00
C GLN A 206 19.37 34.99 -11.23
N GLN A 207 19.19 35.35 -12.49
CA GLN A 207 18.68 36.66 -12.89
C GLN A 207 17.61 36.52 -13.99
N VAL A 208 16.70 37.50 -14.03
CA VAL A 208 15.67 37.61 -15.07
C VAL A 208 15.68 39.03 -15.61
N ALA A 209 15.57 39.13 -16.93
CA ALA A 209 15.39 40.43 -17.62
C ALA A 209 13.90 40.78 -17.69
N VAL A 210 13.47 41.77 -16.92
CA VAL A 210 12.10 42.27 -16.85
C VAL A 210 11.96 43.49 -17.74
N VAL A 211 10.87 43.54 -18.54
CA VAL A 211 10.59 44.69 -19.41
C VAL A 211 9.55 45.59 -18.76
N SER A 212 9.93 46.82 -18.45
CA SER A 212 9.04 47.84 -17.92
C SER A 212 8.07 48.44 -18.98
N GLY A 213 7.11 49.23 -18.53
CA GLY A 213 6.09 49.84 -19.38
C GLY A 213 6.64 50.75 -20.51
N ASP A 214 7.82 51.33 -20.29
CA ASP A 214 8.58 52.16 -21.26
C ASP A 214 9.51 51.35 -22.18
N ASN A 215 9.33 50.01 -22.22
CA ASN A 215 10.11 49.07 -22.99
C ASN A 215 11.61 48.99 -22.60
N LYS A 216 12.00 49.49 -21.44
CA LYS A 216 13.34 49.31 -20.92
C LYS A 216 13.49 47.99 -20.19
N VAL A 217 14.64 47.38 -20.37
CA VAL A 217 15.01 46.14 -19.65
C VAL A 217 15.61 46.49 -18.30
N ASN A 218 15.15 45.77 -17.28
CA ASN A 218 15.75 45.79 -15.93
C ASN A 218 16.13 44.37 -15.55
N VAL A 219 17.42 44.13 -15.39
CA VAL A 219 17.95 42.81 -15.00
C VAL A 219 17.98 42.74 -13.50
N ARG A 220 17.23 41.80 -12.92
CA ARG A 220 17.10 41.64 -11.47
C ARG A 220 17.47 40.23 -11.02
N PRO A 221 18.14 40.11 -9.86
CA PRO A 221 18.32 38.80 -9.24
C PRO A 221 16.93 38.24 -8.83
N VAL A 222 16.80 36.92 -9.00
CA VAL A 222 15.61 36.20 -8.59
C VAL A 222 16.01 34.96 -7.79
N LYS A 223 15.14 34.57 -6.87
CA LYS A 223 15.27 33.32 -6.17
C LYS A 223 14.30 32.31 -6.80
N THR A 224 14.87 31.27 -7.41
CA THR A 224 14.05 30.18 -7.95
C THR A 224 13.87 29.07 -6.93
N GLY A 225 12.71 28.47 -6.95
CA GLY A 225 12.36 27.30 -6.16
C GLY A 225 12.35 26.03 -7.02
N GLU A 226 11.31 25.24 -6.87
CA GLU A 226 11.13 23.97 -7.59
C GLU A 226 10.83 24.20 -9.09
N ARG A 227 11.21 23.20 -9.89
CA ARG A 227 10.96 23.19 -11.33
C ARG A 227 9.72 22.38 -11.65
N VAL A 228 8.83 22.95 -12.45
CA VAL A 228 7.59 22.30 -12.93
C VAL A 228 7.65 22.20 -14.44
N GLY A 229 7.99 21.03 -14.96
CA GLY A 229 8.19 20.83 -16.40
C GLY A 229 9.29 21.73 -16.97
N ALA A 230 8.95 22.60 -17.94
CA ALA A 230 9.84 23.58 -18.56
C ALA A 230 9.87 24.95 -17.86
N MET A 231 9.17 25.07 -16.72
CA MET A 231 8.99 26.32 -15.97
C MET A 231 9.70 26.22 -14.61
N TRP A 232 10.23 27.36 -14.14
CA TRP A 232 10.70 27.54 -12.77
C TRP A 232 9.66 28.29 -11.94
N ILE A 233 9.49 27.86 -10.69
CA ILE A 233 8.78 28.67 -9.70
C ILE A 233 9.72 29.75 -9.22
N VAL A 234 9.32 31.01 -9.32
CA VAL A 234 10.08 32.15 -8.77
C VAL A 234 9.49 32.49 -7.41
N GLU A 235 10.32 32.40 -6.38
CA GLU A 235 9.94 32.64 -5.00
C GLU A 235 10.08 34.11 -4.59
N ASP A 236 11.07 34.80 -5.17
CA ASP A 236 11.35 36.20 -4.89
C ASP A 236 11.98 36.88 -6.09
N GLY A 237 11.88 38.22 -6.18
CA GLY A 237 12.45 39.03 -7.23
C GLY A 237 11.54 39.40 -8.41
N LEU A 238 10.33 38.81 -8.50
CA LEU A 238 9.33 39.12 -9.51
C LEU A 238 7.96 39.40 -8.92
N ARG A 239 7.15 40.16 -9.65
CA ARG A 239 5.74 40.43 -9.30
C ARG A 239 4.79 39.87 -10.36
N PRO A 240 3.55 39.49 -9.98
CA PRO A 240 2.55 39.07 -10.94
C PRO A 240 2.28 40.12 -11.99
N GLY A 241 2.21 39.68 -13.25
CA GLY A 241 1.92 40.58 -14.38
C GLY A 241 3.16 41.26 -15.00
N GLU A 242 4.35 41.11 -14.44
CA GLU A 242 5.58 41.61 -15.08
C GLU A 242 5.94 40.79 -16.33
N ARG A 243 6.42 41.47 -17.35
CA ARG A 243 6.86 40.85 -18.61
C ARG A 243 8.32 40.47 -18.53
N VAL A 244 8.63 39.25 -18.83
CA VAL A 244 10.03 38.71 -18.80
C VAL A 244 10.49 38.38 -20.22
N VAL A 245 11.76 38.62 -20.51
CA VAL A 245 12.39 38.24 -21.76
C VAL A 245 12.65 36.74 -21.79
N VAL A 246 12.06 36.03 -22.76
CA VAL A 246 12.23 34.56 -22.91
C VAL A 246 13.23 34.25 -24.06
N GLU A 247 13.22 35.04 -25.11
CA GLU A 247 14.11 34.87 -26.26
C GLU A 247 14.98 36.12 -26.44
N GLY A 248 16.25 35.88 -26.79
CA GLY A 248 17.23 36.96 -26.93
C GLY A 248 17.82 37.46 -25.62
N VAL A 249 17.68 36.71 -24.52
CA VAL A 249 18.18 37.08 -23.18
C VAL A 249 19.67 37.42 -23.18
N GLN A 250 20.47 36.77 -24.04
CA GLN A 250 21.91 37.04 -24.18
C GLN A 250 22.24 38.39 -24.86
N LYS A 251 21.25 39.00 -25.54
CA LYS A 251 21.39 40.24 -26.30
C LYS A 251 20.97 41.49 -25.51
N VAL A 252 20.29 41.29 -24.40
CA VAL A 252 19.75 42.38 -23.58
C VAL A 252 20.68 42.66 -22.39
N ARG A 253 20.79 43.91 -22.02
CA ARG A 253 21.53 44.41 -20.85
C ARG A 253 20.63 45.35 -20.08
N ASP A 254 20.98 45.59 -18.84
CA ASP A 254 20.23 46.53 -17.99
C ASP A 254 20.16 47.91 -18.61
N GLY A 255 18.96 48.54 -18.56
CA GLY A 255 18.71 49.86 -19.13
C GLY A 255 18.48 49.95 -20.65
N VAL A 256 18.67 48.89 -21.41
CA VAL A 256 18.47 48.88 -22.88
C VAL A 256 17.01 48.88 -23.23
N THR A 257 16.63 49.70 -24.22
CA THR A 257 15.27 49.70 -24.77
C THR A 257 15.13 48.60 -25.82
N VAL A 258 14.08 47.77 -25.68
CA VAL A 258 13.82 46.61 -26.53
C VAL A 258 12.50 46.75 -27.31
N LYS A 259 12.46 46.15 -28.50
CA LYS A 259 11.21 45.97 -29.22
C LYS A 259 10.59 44.62 -28.84
N ILE A 260 9.39 44.66 -28.30
CA ILE A 260 8.68 43.45 -27.88
C ILE A 260 8.13 42.75 -29.13
N ILE A 261 8.47 41.51 -29.30
CA ILE A 261 7.85 40.60 -30.27
C ILE A 261 7.02 39.60 -29.43
N PRO A 262 5.69 39.59 -29.60
CA PRO A 262 4.86 38.63 -28.85
C PRO A 262 5.28 37.20 -29.17
N PRO A 263 5.26 36.28 -28.20
CA PRO A 263 5.60 34.88 -28.43
C PRO A 263 4.66 34.33 -29.51
N ALA A 264 5.22 33.57 -30.47
CA ALA A 264 4.41 32.81 -31.43
C ALA A 264 3.49 31.88 -30.62
N THR A 265 2.18 32.01 -30.82
CA THR A 265 1.17 31.18 -30.16
C THR A 265 1.47 29.71 -30.50
N GLN A 266 2.09 28.97 -29.60
CA GLN A 266 2.15 27.52 -29.72
C GLN A 266 0.74 27.01 -29.51
N THR A 267 0.07 26.68 -30.60
CA THR A 267 -1.15 25.89 -30.60
C THR A 267 -0.79 24.56 -29.87
N GLN A 268 -1.34 24.39 -28.70
CA GLN A 268 -1.26 23.11 -28.00
C GLN A 268 -1.89 22.06 -28.92
N GLY A 269 -1.06 21.28 -29.57
CA GLY A 269 -1.49 20.04 -30.21
C GLY A 269 -2.04 19.11 -29.13
N ASN A 270 -3.23 18.67 -29.40
CA ASN A 270 -4.12 17.76 -28.66
C ASN A 270 -3.42 16.48 -28.24
#